data_2083e04369d01e3fff91355d820fe118
#
_entry.id   2083e04369d01e3fff91355d820fe118
#
_cell.length_a   1.000
_cell.length_b   1.000
_cell.length_c   1.000
_cell.angle_alpha   90.00
_cell.angle_beta   90.00
_cell.angle_gamma   90.00
#
_symmetry.space_group_name_H-M   'P 1'
#
loop_
_entity.id
_entity.type
_entity.pdbx_description
1 polymer ?
#
loop_
_entity_poly.entity_id
_entity_poly.type
_entity_poly.pdbx_seq_one_letter_code
_entity_poly.pdbx_strand_id
1 'polypeptide(L)'
;GFQRRYQISLKYVVNETNKGSATSRNRGIEKASGMYITFLDDDDKYRKEKIEQQVRHMQCVKSNVSITDLALYREDGRLEEVRKRNYLNPGVIQEEKHLLAKHYLYHMTGTDTLMFEREFLLKSGGFPPIDLGDEFYLMEKVIRNHGTVSYLPRCDVKALVHTESEGMSSRERKIEGENRLFAHKKKYWADMRWGEKRKICMRHHMVLGYTY
;
A
#
# COMPACT_ATOMS: atom_id res chain seq x y z
N GLY A 1 25.84 11.85 16.69
CA GLY A 1 24.84 11.89 15.66
C GLY A 1 23.60 11.11 16.03
N PHE A 2 22.54 11.18 15.20
CA PHE A 2 21.22 10.57 15.42
C PHE A 2 21.30 9.06 15.71
N GLN A 3 22.08 8.31 14.96
CA GLN A 3 22.30 6.87 15.17
C GLN A 3 22.75 6.51 16.57
N ARG A 4 23.74 7.25 17.12
CA ARG A 4 24.27 6.99 18.49
C ARG A 4 23.23 7.27 19.56
N ARG A 5 22.42 8.31 19.36
CA ARG A 5 21.38 8.72 20.34
C ARG A 5 20.27 7.69 20.48
N TYR A 6 19.88 7.03 19.39
CA TYR A 6 18.73 6.13 19.36
C TYR A 6 19.09 4.67 19.15
N GLN A 7 20.39 4.35 19.10
CA GLN A 7 20.92 2.97 18.88
C GLN A 7 20.32 2.28 17.64
N ILE A 8 20.05 3.04 16.58
CA ILE A 8 19.52 2.54 15.32
C ILE A 8 20.60 2.46 14.25
N SER A 9 20.48 1.45 13.38
CA SER A 9 21.32 1.36 12.17
C SER A 9 20.68 2.17 11.06
N LEU A 10 21.40 3.17 10.54
CA LEU A 10 20.98 4.00 9.42
C LEU A 10 21.84 3.66 8.20
N LYS A 11 21.18 3.29 7.10
CA LYS A 11 21.80 3.08 5.79
C LYS A 11 21.26 4.17 4.84
N TYR A 12 22.15 5.00 4.33
CA TYR A 12 21.80 6.02 3.35
C TYR A 12 22.16 5.53 1.96
N VAL A 13 21.19 5.56 1.03
CA VAL A 13 21.34 5.07 -0.34
C VAL A 13 20.87 6.16 -1.30
N VAL A 14 21.76 6.61 -2.18
CA VAL A 14 21.48 7.65 -3.19
C VAL A 14 21.25 7.00 -4.55
N ASN A 15 20.25 7.48 -5.28
CA ASN A 15 20.10 7.20 -6.70
C ASN A 15 20.84 8.29 -7.47
N GLU A 16 21.69 7.91 -8.41
CA GLU A 16 22.44 8.86 -9.27
C GLU A 16 21.50 9.69 -10.15
N THR A 17 20.33 9.11 -10.49
CA THR A 17 19.28 9.78 -11.25
C THR A 17 17.92 9.42 -10.64
N ASN A 18 16.88 10.17 -10.98
CA ASN A 18 15.52 9.81 -10.59
C ASN A 18 15.13 8.46 -11.20
N LYS A 19 14.94 7.46 -10.37
CA LYS A 19 14.57 6.08 -10.72
C LYS A 19 13.11 5.73 -10.41
N GLY A 20 12.36 6.70 -9.90
CA GLY A 20 10.99 6.52 -9.40
C GLY A 20 10.92 5.89 -8.00
N SER A 21 9.74 5.95 -7.39
CA SER A 21 9.47 5.46 -6.02
C SER A 21 9.63 3.94 -5.91
N ALA A 22 9.07 3.20 -6.86
CA ALA A 22 9.14 1.73 -6.89
C ALA A 22 10.59 1.20 -6.85
N THR A 23 11.46 1.75 -7.72
CA THR A 23 12.88 1.35 -7.75
C THR A 23 13.60 1.73 -6.47
N SER A 24 13.32 2.92 -5.93
CA SER A 24 13.93 3.39 -4.68
C SER A 24 13.52 2.51 -3.50
N ARG A 25 12.23 2.14 -3.40
CA ARG A 25 11.72 1.22 -2.39
C ARG A 25 12.36 -0.17 -2.52
N ASN A 26 12.51 -0.70 -3.73
CA ASN A 26 13.17 -2.00 -3.95
C ASN A 26 14.63 -1.99 -3.49
N ARG A 27 15.38 -0.93 -3.76
CA ARG A 27 16.75 -0.77 -3.23
C ARG A 27 16.77 -0.75 -1.70
N GLY A 28 15.76 -0.13 -1.08
CA GLY A 28 15.56 -0.17 0.37
C GLY A 28 15.30 -1.59 0.87
N ILE A 29 14.44 -2.34 0.21
CA ILE A 29 14.14 -3.76 0.53
C ILE A 29 15.41 -4.61 0.48
N GLU A 30 16.20 -4.48 -0.58
CA GLU A 30 17.47 -5.22 -0.74
C GLU A 30 18.48 -4.93 0.37
N LYS A 31 18.56 -3.68 0.82
CA LYS A 31 19.49 -3.23 1.87
C LYS A 31 18.97 -3.45 3.29
N ALA A 32 17.68 -3.72 3.46
CA ALA A 32 17.10 -3.98 4.76
C ALA A 32 17.59 -5.32 5.33
N SER A 33 17.77 -5.37 6.65
CA SER A 33 18.21 -6.56 7.38
C SER A 33 17.23 -6.97 8.48
N GLY A 34 16.16 -6.18 8.70
CA GLY A 34 15.13 -6.49 9.69
C GLY A 34 14.21 -7.62 9.24
N MET A 35 13.56 -8.27 10.22
CA MET A 35 12.59 -9.34 9.97
C MET A 35 11.33 -8.80 9.25
N TYR A 36 10.94 -7.57 9.55
CA TYR A 36 9.79 -6.90 8.95
C TYR A 36 10.23 -5.64 8.21
N ILE A 37 9.53 -5.31 7.14
CA ILE A 37 9.72 -4.09 6.34
C ILE A 37 8.41 -3.31 6.32
N THR A 38 8.50 -2.03 6.56
CA THR A 38 7.44 -1.04 6.33
C THR A 38 8.05 0.17 5.64
N PHE A 39 7.24 0.98 5.02
CA PHE A 39 7.65 2.16 4.26
C PHE A 39 7.06 3.41 4.90
N LEU A 40 7.75 4.52 4.80
CA LEU A 40 7.27 5.82 5.24
C LEU A 40 7.72 6.83 4.21
N ASP A 41 6.77 7.53 3.61
CA ASP A 41 7.07 8.62 2.70
C ASP A 41 7.56 9.84 3.51
N ASP A 42 8.33 10.72 2.90
CA ASP A 42 9.10 11.76 3.60
C ASP A 42 8.23 12.89 4.19
N ASP A 43 7.02 13.02 3.71
CA ASP A 43 5.98 13.94 4.17
C ASP A 43 4.99 13.33 5.17
N ASP A 44 5.01 12.02 5.36
CA ASP A 44 4.10 11.29 6.22
C ASP A 44 4.66 11.09 7.65
N LYS A 45 3.79 10.71 8.56
CA LYS A 45 4.15 10.49 9.98
C LYS A 45 3.52 9.24 10.56
N TYR A 46 4.34 8.48 11.29
CA TYR A 46 3.86 7.41 12.15
C TYR A 46 3.54 7.88 13.56
N ARG A 47 2.50 7.33 14.16
CA ARG A 47 2.34 7.36 15.61
C ARG A 47 3.40 6.49 16.26
N LYS A 48 3.77 6.83 17.49
CA LYS A 48 4.86 6.19 18.26
C LYS A 48 4.70 4.66 18.34
N GLU A 49 3.49 4.17 18.49
CA GLU A 49 3.20 2.76 18.72
C GLU A 49 3.02 1.94 17.43
N LYS A 50 3.00 2.58 16.25
CA LYS A 50 2.63 1.93 14.97
C LYS A 50 3.43 0.67 14.70
N ILE A 51 4.74 0.75 14.76
CA ILE A 51 5.63 -0.38 14.42
C ILE A 51 5.43 -1.53 15.42
N GLU A 52 5.47 -1.24 16.71
CA GLU A 52 5.31 -2.24 17.76
C GLU A 52 3.98 -2.98 17.67
N GLN A 53 2.89 -2.25 17.52
CA GLN A 53 1.54 -2.83 17.46
C GLN A 53 1.36 -3.71 16.21
N GLN A 54 1.89 -3.27 15.08
CA GLN A 54 1.75 -4.00 13.83
C GLN A 54 2.63 -5.27 13.83
N VAL A 55 3.85 -5.22 14.39
CA VAL A 55 4.71 -6.39 14.58
C VAL A 55 4.05 -7.41 15.49
N ARG A 56 3.56 -6.99 16.68
CA ARG A 56 2.84 -7.86 17.61
C ARG A 56 1.63 -8.54 16.96
N HIS A 57 0.87 -7.77 16.19
CA HIS A 57 -0.28 -8.29 15.45
C HIS A 57 0.15 -9.38 14.47
N MET A 58 1.14 -9.12 13.61
CA MET A 58 1.64 -10.08 12.61
C MET A 58 2.14 -11.38 13.28
N GLN A 59 2.85 -11.26 14.38
CA GLN A 59 3.34 -12.42 15.15
C GLN A 59 2.20 -13.24 15.75
N CYS A 60 1.19 -12.56 16.30
CA CYS A 60 0.02 -13.21 16.90
C CYS A 60 -0.79 -14.00 15.87
N VAL A 61 -1.08 -13.40 14.71
CA VAL A 61 -1.92 -14.02 13.67
C VAL A 61 -1.10 -14.78 12.61
N LYS A 62 0.22 -14.77 12.71
CA LYS A 62 1.16 -15.43 11.79
C LYS A 62 0.93 -15.02 10.32
N SER A 63 0.84 -13.72 10.07
CA SER A 63 0.65 -13.20 8.71
C SER A 63 1.95 -12.72 8.08
N ASN A 64 2.06 -12.88 6.75
CA ASN A 64 3.19 -12.36 5.96
C ASN A 64 3.05 -10.86 5.70
N VAL A 65 1.80 -10.35 5.68
CA VAL A 65 1.51 -8.94 5.44
C VAL A 65 0.42 -8.45 6.39
N SER A 66 0.61 -7.25 6.90
CA SER A 66 -0.41 -6.56 7.69
C SER A 66 -0.73 -5.21 7.06
N ILE A 67 -2.01 -4.85 7.05
CA ILE A 67 -2.53 -3.56 6.61
C ILE A 67 -3.28 -2.87 7.75
N THR A 68 -3.12 -1.55 7.87
CA THR A 68 -3.84 -0.72 8.84
C THR A 68 -4.71 0.34 8.15
N ASP A 69 -5.49 1.08 8.92
CA ASP A 69 -6.20 2.26 8.45
C ASP A 69 -5.24 3.44 8.18
N LEU A 70 -5.70 4.43 7.43
CA LEU A 70 -4.94 5.61 7.02
C LEU A 70 -5.73 6.87 7.36
N ALA A 71 -5.09 7.83 8.03
CA ALA A 71 -5.64 9.18 8.20
C ALA A 71 -4.97 10.15 7.23
N LEU A 72 -5.77 10.86 6.46
CA LEU A 72 -5.35 11.88 5.51
C LEU A 72 -5.51 13.26 6.14
N TYR A 73 -4.47 14.06 6.11
CA TYR A 73 -4.44 15.42 6.64
C TYR A 73 -4.10 16.42 5.54
N ARG A 74 -4.67 17.59 5.62
CA ARG A 74 -4.29 18.74 4.78
C ARG A 74 -3.03 19.40 5.33
N GLU A 75 -2.42 20.23 4.53
CA GLU A 75 -1.23 21.01 4.91
C GLU A 75 -1.47 21.93 6.14
N ASP A 76 -2.71 22.39 6.33
CA ASP A 76 -3.12 23.16 7.50
C ASP A 76 -3.29 22.32 8.78
N GLY A 77 -3.04 21.01 8.71
CA GLY A 77 -3.15 20.06 9.82
C GLY A 77 -4.56 19.56 10.09
N ARG A 78 -5.57 19.92 9.31
CA ARG A 78 -6.93 19.39 9.48
C ARG A 78 -7.02 17.98 8.95
N LEU A 79 -7.74 17.13 9.70
CA LEU A 79 -8.10 15.80 9.24
C LEU A 79 -9.10 15.92 8.07
N GLU A 80 -8.78 15.36 6.94
CA GLU A 80 -9.65 15.34 5.76
C GLU A 80 -10.47 14.05 5.71
N GLU A 81 -9.82 12.91 5.86
CA GLU A 81 -10.46 11.60 5.72
C GLU A 81 -9.77 10.57 6.61
N VAL A 82 -10.53 9.59 7.10
CA VAL A 82 -9.98 8.33 7.64
C VAL A 82 -10.41 7.18 6.74
N ARG A 83 -9.47 6.62 5.99
CA ARG A 83 -9.69 5.45 5.14
C ARG A 83 -9.64 4.18 5.96
N LYS A 84 -10.80 3.74 6.41
CA LYS A 84 -10.98 2.47 7.13
C LYS A 84 -11.06 1.30 6.18
N ARG A 85 -10.46 0.17 6.56
CA ARG A 85 -10.49 -1.09 5.81
C ARG A 85 -11.63 -2.00 6.27
N ASN A 86 -12.82 -1.44 6.55
CA ASN A 86 -13.99 -2.17 7.07
C ASN A 86 -14.47 -3.35 6.20
N TYR A 87 -14.00 -3.44 4.97
CA TYR A 87 -14.23 -4.57 4.09
C TYR A 87 -13.35 -5.79 4.43
N LEU A 88 -12.37 -5.64 5.31
CA LEU A 88 -11.52 -6.71 5.84
C LEU A 88 -11.98 -7.06 7.26
N ASN A 89 -11.94 -8.34 7.60
CA ASN A 89 -12.19 -8.79 8.97
C ASN A 89 -10.91 -8.62 9.80
N PRO A 90 -10.96 -7.99 10.99
CA PRO A 90 -9.80 -7.84 11.84
C PRO A 90 -9.18 -9.18 12.20
N GLY A 91 -7.85 -9.26 12.14
CA GLY A 91 -7.08 -10.43 12.55
C GLY A 91 -7.24 -11.69 11.70
N VAL A 92 -8.16 -11.73 10.76
CA VAL A 92 -8.44 -12.92 9.96
C VAL A 92 -7.68 -12.87 8.65
N ILE A 93 -7.01 -13.98 8.36
CA ILE A 93 -6.35 -14.23 7.08
C ILE A 93 -7.44 -14.53 6.05
N GLN A 94 -7.43 -13.80 4.96
CA GLN A 94 -8.44 -13.92 3.91
C GLN A 94 -8.05 -15.03 2.92
N GLU A 95 -9.04 -15.76 2.41
CA GLU A 95 -8.82 -16.66 1.28
C GLU A 95 -8.44 -15.87 0.02
N GLU A 96 -7.47 -16.36 -0.75
CA GLU A 96 -6.89 -15.71 -1.92
C GLU A 96 -7.95 -15.15 -2.88
N LYS A 97 -8.91 -15.99 -3.28
CA LYS A 97 -9.94 -15.60 -4.25
C LYS A 97 -10.80 -14.43 -3.79
N HIS A 98 -11.22 -14.44 -2.53
CA HIS A 98 -12.00 -13.35 -1.94
C HIS A 98 -11.14 -12.10 -1.71
N LEU A 99 -9.90 -12.29 -1.34
CA LEU A 99 -8.96 -11.20 -1.09
C LEU A 99 -8.62 -10.47 -2.38
N LEU A 100 -8.42 -11.19 -3.48
CA LEU A 100 -8.15 -10.63 -4.79
C LEU A 100 -9.33 -9.78 -5.29
N ALA A 101 -10.56 -10.27 -5.17
CA ALA A 101 -11.77 -9.51 -5.52
C ALA A 101 -11.91 -8.24 -4.67
N LYS A 102 -11.66 -8.31 -3.36
CA LYS A 102 -11.62 -7.14 -2.47
C LYS A 102 -10.53 -6.16 -2.87
N HIS A 103 -9.33 -6.66 -3.21
CA HIS A 103 -8.24 -5.81 -3.65
C HIS A 103 -8.58 -5.08 -4.95
N TYR A 104 -9.18 -5.74 -5.92
CA TYR A 104 -9.59 -5.13 -7.19
C TYR A 104 -10.69 -4.08 -7.02
N LEU A 105 -11.57 -4.27 -6.03
CA LEU A 105 -12.65 -3.33 -5.73
C LEU A 105 -12.16 -2.13 -4.90
N TYR A 106 -11.41 -2.38 -3.84
CA TYR A 106 -11.11 -1.35 -2.84
C TYR A 106 -9.68 -0.80 -2.92
N HIS A 107 -8.78 -1.43 -3.70
CA HIS A 107 -7.36 -1.10 -3.74
C HIS A 107 -6.74 -1.12 -2.33
N MET A 108 -6.25 -2.28 -1.90
CA MET A 108 -5.53 -2.40 -0.62
C MET A 108 -4.12 -1.83 -0.78
N THR A 109 -4.04 -0.52 -0.91
CA THR A 109 -2.83 0.28 -1.11
C THR A 109 -2.64 1.26 0.04
N GLY A 110 -1.62 2.09 -0.04
CA GLY A 110 -1.17 2.98 1.02
C GLY A 110 0.07 2.37 1.66
N THR A 111 1.21 2.60 1.02
CA THR A 111 2.51 1.97 1.35
C THR A 111 2.82 2.08 2.83
N ASP A 112 2.54 3.24 3.44
CA ASP A 112 2.80 3.52 4.85
C ASP A 112 1.94 2.70 5.81
N THR A 113 0.81 2.18 5.35
CA THR A 113 -0.07 1.33 6.17
C THR A 113 0.36 -0.13 6.17
N LEU A 114 1.19 -0.52 5.20
CA LEU A 114 1.62 -1.89 4.99
C LEU A 114 2.87 -2.23 5.80
N MET A 115 2.88 -3.46 6.30
CA MET A 115 4.08 -4.09 6.86
C MET A 115 4.18 -5.50 6.31
N PHE A 116 5.37 -5.88 5.90
CA PHE A 116 5.67 -7.16 5.26
C PHE A 116 6.69 -7.94 6.07
N GLU A 117 6.55 -9.25 6.11
CA GLU A 117 7.66 -10.13 6.43
C GLU A 117 8.70 -10.02 5.30
N ARG A 118 9.96 -9.74 5.67
CA ARG A 118 11.02 -9.41 4.70
C ARG A 118 11.25 -10.53 3.68
N GLU A 119 11.38 -11.76 4.15
CA GLU A 119 11.67 -12.92 3.28
C GLU A 119 10.53 -13.15 2.28
N PHE A 120 9.28 -12.99 2.74
CA PHE A 120 8.12 -13.10 1.88
C PHE A 120 8.08 -11.99 0.82
N LEU A 121 8.38 -10.74 1.21
CA LEU A 121 8.43 -9.61 0.28
C LEU A 121 9.51 -9.79 -0.79
N LEU A 122 10.70 -10.24 -0.42
CA LEU A 122 11.79 -10.56 -1.35
C LEU A 122 11.38 -11.67 -2.32
N LYS A 123 10.78 -12.76 -1.81
CA LYS A 123 10.28 -13.87 -2.63
C LYS A 123 9.18 -13.41 -3.60
N SER A 124 8.36 -12.45 -3.21
CA SER A 124 7.31 -11.87 -4.06
C SER A 124 7.85 -10.92 -5.14
N GLY A 125 9.15 -10.61 -5.11
CA GLY A 125 9.81 -9.79 -6.13
C GLY A 125 9.58 -8.28 -6.01
N GLY A 126 9.16 -7.80 -4.83
CA GLY A 126 9.02 -6.37 -4.53
C GLY A 126 8.07 -5.60 -5.46
N PHE A 127 8.26 -4.28 -5.51
CA PHE A 127 7.46 -3.39 -6.35
C PHE A 127 7.79 -3.58 -7.84
N PRO A 128 6.81 -3.61 -8.74
CA PRO A 128 7.09 -3.58 -10.17
C PRO A 128 7.67 -2.21 -10.57
N PRO A 129 8.55 -2.15 -11.58
CA PRO A 129 9.16 -0.90 -12.02
C PRO A 129 8.20 -0.07 -12.90
N ILE A 130 7.13 0.41 -12.29
CA ILE A 130 6.11 1.24 -12.95
C ILE A 130 5.85 2.49 -12.12
N ASP A 131 5.52 3.60 -12.77
CA ASP A 131 5.36 4.89 -12.09
C ASP A 131 4.05 5.04 -11.34
N LEU A 132 2.98 4.35 -11.77
CA LEU A 132 1.65 4.46 -11.18
C LEU A 132 1.04 3.10 -10.91
N GLY A 133 0.56 2.93 -9.69
CA GLY A 133 -0.11 1.70 -9.25
C GLY A 133 0.85 0.59 -8.84
N ASP A 134 2.13 0.88 -8.62
CA ASP A 134 3.15 -0.07 -8.14
C ASP A 134 2.69 -0.82 -6.88
N GLU A 135 2.06 -0.11 -5.94
CA GLU A 135 1.47 -0.70 -4.73
C GLU A 135 0.34 -1.68 -5.03
N PHE A 136 -0.51 -1.34 -6.01
CA PHE A 136 -1.60 -2.23 -6.42
C PHE A 136 -1.06 -3.54 -6.95
N TYR A 137 -0.09 -3.49 -7.84
CA TYR A 137 0.52 -4.70 -8.39
C TYR A 137 1.37 -5.47 -7.38
N LEU A 138 2.02 -4.77 -6.43
CA LEU A 138 2.71 -5.44 -5.32
C LEU A 138 1.73 -6.25 -4.48
N MET A 139 0.60 -5.65 -4.08
CA MET A 139 -0.41 -6.35 -3.28
C MET A 139 -1.04 -7.51 -4.06
N GLU A 140 -1.28 -7.35 -5.36
CA GLU A 140 -1.73 -8.45 -6.22
C GLU A 140 -0.72 -9.62 -6.24
N LYS A 141 0.59 -9.33 -6.41
CA LYS A 141 1.65 -10.36 -6.31
C LYS A 141 1.63 -11.07 -4.96
N VAL A 142 1.50 -10.31 -3.87
CA VAL A 142 1.40 -10.85 -2.51
C VAL A 142 0.27 -11.85 -2.40
N ILE A 143 -0.92 -11.48 -2.88
CA ILE A 143 -2.10 -12.34 -2.83
C ILE A 143 -1.91 -13.60 -3.69
N ARG A 144 -1.42 -13.43 -4.92
CA ARG A 144 -1.19 -14.55 -5.86
C ARG A 144 -0.06 -15.48 -5.44
N ASN A 145 0.89 -15.01 -4.65
CA ASN A 145 1.92 -15.84 -4.03
C ASN A 145 1.45 -16.48 -2.71
N HIS A 146 0.14 -16.56 -2.49
CA HIS A 146 -0.48 -17.14 -1.29
C HIS A 146 -0.04 -16.46 0.02
N GLY A 147 0.25 -15.15 -0.04
CA GLY A 147 0.58 -14.37 1.14
C GLY A 147 -0.60 -14.27 2.09
N THR A 148 -0.33 -14.54 3.36
CA THR A 148 -1.31 -14.38 4.43
C THR A 148 -1.41 -12.90 4.80
N VAL A 149 -2.55 -12.29 4.51
CA VAL A 149 -2.82 -10.86 4.76
C VAL A 149 -3.72 -10.69 5.97
N SER A 150 -3.30 -9.88 6.92
CA SER A 150 -4.07 -9.55 8.12
C SER A 150 -4.43 -8.05 8.15
N TYR A 151 -5.54 -7.74 8.80
CA TYR A 151 -5.97 -6.38 9.03
C TYR A 151 -5.94 -6.05 10.52
N LEU A 152 -5.21 -4.99 10.86
CA LEU A 152 -5.18 -4.39 12.18
C LEU A 152 -5.99 -3.08 12.14
N PRO A 153 -7.17 -2.99 12.79
CA PRO A 153 -8.05 -1.82 12.73
C PRO A 153 -7.51 -0.67 13.60
N ARG A 154 -6.36 -0.13 13.23
CA ARG A 154 -5.69 1.00 13.87
C ARG A 154 -5.33 2.05 12.83
N CYS A 155 -5.45 3.30 13.22
CA CYS A 155 -5.10 4.45 12.38
C CYS A 155 -3.86 5.14 12.96
N ASP A 156 -2.70 4.53 12.74
CA ASP A 156 -1.43 4.99 13.29
C ASP A 156 -0.52 5.67 12.24
N VAL A 157 -1.06 5.90 11.04
CA VAL A 157 -0.41 6.61 9.94
C VAL A 157 -1.16 7.91 9.67
N LYS A 158 -0.42 9.00 9.57
CA LYS A 158 -0.89 10.32 9.16
C LYS A 158 -0.23 10.67 7.84
N ALA A 159 -0.99 10.62 6.74
CA ALA A 159 -0.51 11.00 5.43
C ALA A 159 -0.94 12.42 5.07
N LEU A 160 -0.05 13.15 4.40
CA LEU A 160 -0.30 14.51 3.95
C LEU A 160 -0.92 14.51 2.56
N VAL A 161 -2.00 15.27 2.40
CA VAL A 161 -2.63 15.51 1.10
C VAL A 161 -2.18 16.86 0.58
N HIS A 162 -1.42 16.84 -0.50
CA HIS A 162 -1.02 18.06 -1.21
C HIS A 162 -2.16 18.58 -2.09
N THR A 163 -2.42 19.87 -1.98
CA THR A 163 -3.49 20.55 -2.75
C THR A 163 -3.05 20.99 -4.14
N GLU A 164 -1.74 21.02 -4.40
CA GLU A 164 -1.21 21.47 -5.67
C GLU A 164 -1.15 20.36 -6.74
N SER A 165 -1.50 20.74 -7.95
CA SER A 165 -1.74 19.83 -9.08
C SER A 165 -0.48 19.38 -9.83
N GLU A 166 0.72 19.68 -9.33
CA GLU A 166 1.99 19.33 -9.98
C GLU A 166 2.59 18.05 -9.39
N GLY A 167 3.00 17.13 -10.26
CA GLY A 167 3.68 15.89 -9.88
C GLY A 167 2.93 14.61 -10.22
N MET A 168 3.18 13.53 -9.47
CA MET A 168 2.54 12.21 -9.68
C MET A 168 1.03 12.20 -9.45
N SER A 169 0.50 13.22 -8.78
CA SER A 169 -0.92 13.39 -8.47
C SER A 169 -1.70 14.18 -9.53
N SER A 170 -1.09 14.53 -10.68
CA SER A 170 -1.81 15.27 -11.75
C SER A 170 -3.05 14.52 -12.22
N ARG A 171 -4.07 15.27 -12.61
CA ARG A 171 -5.36 14.76 -13.08
C ARG A 171 -5.21 13.74 -14.22
N GLU A 172 -4.41 14.08 -15.22
CA GLU A 172 -4.20 13.23 -16.40
C GLU A 172 -3.54 11.92 -16.04
N ARG A 173 -2.52 11.93 -15.18
CA ARG A 173 -1.86 10.73 -14.69
C ARG A 173 -2.80 9.84 -13.84
N LYS A 174 -3.68 10.44 -13.05
CA LYS A 174 -4.71 9.69 -12.30
C LYS A 174 -5.68 8.98 -13.25
N ILE A 175 -6.15 9.65 -14.31
CA ILE A 175 -7.03 9.07 -15.34
C ILE A 175 -6.32 7.93 -16.06
N GLU A 176 -5.09 8.16 -16.51
CA GLU A 176 -4.28 7.15 -17.20
C GLU A 176 -4.02 5.93 -16.29
N GLY A 177 -3.61 6.16 -15.04
CA GLY A 177 -3.38 5.11 -14.05
C GLY A 177 -4.63 4.27 -13.78
N GLU A 178 -5.79 4.90 -13.58
CA GLU A 178 -7.06 4.19 -13.35
C GLU A 178 -7.50 3.39 -14.58
N ASN A 179 -7.35 3.93 -15.79
CA ASN A 179 -7.64 3.23 -17.03
C ASN A 179 -6.75 1.99 -17.20
N ARG A 180 -5.46 2.12 -16.91
CA ARG A 180 -4.48 1.01 -16.94
C ARG A 180 -4.84 -0.08 -15.93
N LEU A 181 -5.16 0.29 -14.70
CA LEU A 181 -5.60 -0.65 -13.67
C LEU A 181 -6.90 -1.34 -14.05
N PHE A 182 -7.86 -0.62 -14.62
CA PHE A 182 -9.12 -1.20 -15.06
C PHE A 182 -8.93 -2.21 -16.20
N ALA A 183 -8.10 -1.88 -17.20
CA ALA A 183 -7.75 -2.80 -18.27
C ALA A 183 -7.04 -4.06 -17.73
N HIS A 184 -6.16 -3.89 -16.73
CA HIS A 184 -5.50 -5.01 -16.06
C HIS A 184 -6.50 -5.93 -15.36
N LYS A 185 -7.41 -5.37 -14.55
CA LYS A 185 -8.45 -6.14 -13.83
C LYS A 185 -9.33 -6.95 -14.78
N LYS A 186 -9.64 -6.41 -15.97
CA LYS A 186 -10.45 -7.11 -16.99
C LYS A 186 -9.82 -8.42 -17.46
N LYS A 187 -8.49 -8.58 -17.43
CA LYS A 187 -7.81 -9.82 -17.80
C LYS A 187 -8.20 -11.00 -16.91
N TYR A 188 -8.65 -10.72 -15.69
CA TYR A 188 -8.99 -11.72 -14.67
C TYR A 188 -10.49 -11.82 -14.39
N TRP A 189 -11.31 -11.25 -15.28
CA TRP A 189 -12.77 -11.26 -15.09
C TRP A 189 -13.40 -12.64 -15.13
N ALA A 190 -12.78 -13.62 -15.80
CA ALA A 190 -13.28 -14.99 -15.79
C ALA A 190 -13.46 -15.54 -14.37
N ASP A 191 -12.56 -15.18 -13.47
CA ASP A 191 -12.53 -15.66 -12.09
C ASP A 191 -13.44 -14.89 -11.13
N MET A 192 -14.16 -13.85 -11.62
CA MET A 192 -14.97 -12.98 -10.78
C MET A 192 -16.47 -13.18 -10.98
N ARG A 193 -17.22 -13.02 -9.87
CA ARG A 193 -18.69 -13.03 -9.89
C ARG A 193 -19.21 -11.78 -10.62
N TRP A 194 -20.38 -11.88 -11.22
CA TRP A 194 -21.02 -10.76 -11.93
C TRP A 194 -21.16 -9.50 -11.08
N GLY A 195 -21.58 -9.65 -9.81
CA GLY A 195 -21.71 -8.52 -8.88
C GLY A 195 -20.39 -7.81 -8.56
N GLU A 196 -19.27 -8.54 -8.52
CA GLU A 196 -17.92 -7.98 -8.32
C GLU A 196 -17.50 -7.17 -9.56
N LYS A 197 -17.69 -7.73 -10.75
CA LYS A 197 -17.45 -7.06 -12.05
C LYS A 197 -18.20 -5.74 -12.11
N ARG A 198 -19.50 -5.75 -11.79
CA ARG A 198 -20.35 -4.54 -11.78
C ARG A 198 -19.82 -3.48 -10.81
N LYS A 199 -19.46 -3.87 -9.59
CA LYS A 199 -18.90 -2.93 -8.59
C LYS A 199 -17.56 -2.34 -9.03
N ILE A 200 -16.69 -3.12 -9.65
CA ILE A 200 -15.41 -2.66 -10.20
C ILE A 200 -15.64 -1.65 -11.34
N CYS A 201 -16.59 -1.93 -12.25
CA CYS A 201 -16.98 -0.98 -13.30
C CYS A 201 -17.51 0.32 -12.70
N MET A 202 -18.44 0.24 -11.74
CA MET A 202 -19.00 1.43 -11.09
C MET A 202 -17.91 2.27 -10.43
N ARG A 203 -16.99 1.64 -9.69
CA ARG A 203 -15.86 2.33 -9.07
C ARG A 203 -15.00 3.04 -10.11
N HIS A 204 -14.65 2.37 -11.21
CA HIS A 204 -13.87 2.96 -12.30
C HIS A 204 -14.52 4.23 -12.85
N HIS A 205 -15.81 4.17 -13.20
CA HIS A 205 -16.53 5.35 -13.70
C HIS A 205 -16.68 6.45 -12.65
N MET A 206 -16.86 6.10 -11.37
CA MET A 206 -16.87 7.08 -10.29
C MET A 206 -15.53 7.81 -10.17
N VAL A 207 -14.41 7.10 -10.18
CA VAL A 207 -13.07 7.72 -10.12
C VAL A 207 -12.86 8.65 -11.30
N LEU A 208 -13.21 8.22 -12.51
CA LEU A 208 -13.15 9.11 -13.69
C LEU A 208 -14.07 10.33 -13.55
N GLY A 209 -15.30 10.14 -13.07
CA GLY A 209 -16.26 11.24 -12.88
C GLY A 209 -15.80 12.29 -11.85
N TYR A 210 -15.05 11.90 -10.83
CA TYR A 210 -14.45 12.86 -9.87
C TYR A 210 -13.20 13.55 -10.42
N THR A 211 -12.63 13.05 -11.50
CA THR A 211 -11.45 13.63 -12.14
C THR A 211 -11.80 14.52 -13.34
N TYR A 212 -13.06 14.57 -13.77
CA TYR A 212 -13.61 15.51 -14.76
C TYR A 212 -14.28 16.69 -14.07
#